data_5d72c6cded89ad49e6657acffabacb2d
#
_entry.id   5d72c6cded89ad49e6657acffabacb2d
#
_cell.length_a   1.000
_cell.length_b   1.000
_cell.length_c   1.000
_cell.angle_alpha   90.00
_cell.angle_beta   90.00
_cell.angle_gamma   90.00
#
_symmetry.space_group_name_H-M   'P 1'
#
loop_
_entity.id
_entity.type
_entity.pdbx_description
1 polymer ?
#
loop_
_entity_poly.entity_id
_entity_poly.type
_entity_poly.pdbx_seq_one_letter_code
_entity_poly.pdbx_strand_id
1 'polypeptide(L)'
;NTLEAIAAQRTAEARGAEAFITQYIPNSQAEREQAGIQDIDIQEAIDYYKTPRGQAAGSTNQLRFSGLAAAVGFDAFHLAEHLLTQPLQIVVGDRVGAFGSYKDGFELYNKAAAKDKHIFVVEGASHYELYDQPEPVAKALDVVIPFFQKHL
;
A
#
# COMPACT_ATOMS: atom_id res chain seq x y z
N ASN A 1 15.25 14.81 10.48
CA ASN A 1 14.32 14.19 9.53
C ASN A 1 14.09 12.71 9.89
N THR A 2 13.15 12.02 9.23
CA THR A 2 12.80 10.63 9.55
C THR A 2 13.99 9.66 9.40
N LEU A 3 14.82 9.83 8.36
CA LEU A 3 16.00 8.98 8.14
C LEU A 3 17.03 9.13 9.26
N GLU A 4 17.26 10.34 9.73
CA GLU A 4 18.17 10.60 10.86
C GLU A 4 17.65 9.95 12.15
N ALA A 5 16.34 10.04 12.40
CA ALA A 5 15.72 9.39 13.56
C ALA A 5 15.85 7.85 13.50
N ILE A 6 15.62 7.25 12.32
CA ILE A 6 15.81 5.81 12.11
C ILE A 6 17.28 5.42 12.33
N ALA A 7 18.23 6.19 11.79
CA ALA A 7 19.67 5.92 11.93
C ALA A 7 20.11 6.03 13.40
N ALA A 8 19.65 7.05 14.13
CA ALA A 8 19.92 7.23 15.54
C ALA A 8 19.38 6.06 16.39
N GLN A 9 18.13 5.62 16.13
CA GLN A 9 17.53 4.48 16.82
C GLN A 9 18.27 3.17 16.54
N ARG A 10 18.65 2.92 15.29
CA ARG A 10 19.45 1.73 14.94
C ARG A 10 20.80 1.73 15.67
N THR A 11 21.46 2.88 15.72
CA THR A 11 22.74 3.02 16.44
C THR A 11 22.55 2.78 17.95
N ALA A 12 21.50 3.30 18.55
CA ALA A 12 21.19 3.08 19.96
C ALA A 12 20.92 1.59 20.26
N GLU A 13 20.12 0.91 19.44
CA GLU A 13 19.85 -0.52 19.56
C GLU A 13 21.12 -1.38 19.39
N ALA A 14 22.01 -1.02 18.46
CA ALA A 14 23.31 -1.69 18.31
C ALA A 14 24.24 -1.53 19.54
N ARG A 15 23.98 -0.51 20.36
CA ARG A 15 24.67 -0.25 21.63
C ARG A 15 23.93 -0.80 22.85
N GLY A 16 22.87 -1.58 22.65
CA GLY A 16 22.13 -2.25 23.72
C GLY A 16 20.89 -1.51 24.21
N ALA A 17 20.44 -0.44 23.55
CA ALA A 17 19.16 0.18 23.86
C ALA A 17 17.98 -0.74 23.46
N GLU A 18 16.85 -0.59 24.12
CA GLU A 18 15.62 -1.28 23.79
C GLU A 18 15.09 -0.85 22.41
N ALA A 19 14.40 -1.79 21.74
CA ALA A 19 13.75 -1.50 20.48
C ALA A 19 12.58 -0.54 20.67
N PHE A 20 12.53 0.52 19.87
CA PHE A 20 11.37 1.40 19.82
C PHE A 20 10.29 0.78 18.92
N ILE A 21 9.14 0.46 19.55
CA ILE A 21 7.97 -0.07 18.85
C ILE A 21 6.97 1.06 18.64
N THR A 22 6.53 1.23 17.40
CA THR A 22 5.54 2.21 16.98
C THR A 22 4.35 1.54 16.29
N GLN A 23 3.34 2.31 15.95
CA GLN A 23 2.17 1.87 15.20
C GLN A 23 2.37 2.14 13.70
N TYR A 24 1.78 1.29 12.85
CA TYR A 24 1.74 1.52 11.41
C TYR A 24 0.63 2.51 11.04
N ILE A 25 -0.54 2.35 11.64
CA ILE A 25 -1.70 3.24 11.53
C ILE A 25 -2.27 3.54 12.92
N PRO A 26 -3.06 4.61 13.12
CA PRO A 26 -3.82 4.82 14.36
C PRO A 26 -4.73 3.62 14.68
N ASN A 27 -4.94 3.31 15.95
CA ASN A 27 -5.78 2.17 16.35
C ASN A 27 -7.28 2.48 16.29
N SER A 28 -7.67 3.75 16.16
CA SER A 28 -9.07 4.17 16.07
C SER A 28 -9.22 5.48 15.30
N GLN A 29 -10.44 5.76 14.86
CA GLN A 29 -10.78 7.06 14.25
C GLN A 29 -10.54 8.21 15.24
N ALA A 30 -10.79 8.00 16.53
CA ALA A 30 -10.54 9.01 17.56
C ALA A 30 -9.03 9.36 17.68
N GLU A 31 -8.14 8.36 17.65
CA GLU A 31 -6.68 8.60 17.63
C GLU A 31 -6.27 9.36 16.36
N ARG A 32 -6.84 9.01 15.20
CA ARG A 32 -6.60 9.69 13.94
C ARG A 32 -7.00 11.17 14.00
N GLU A 33 -8.18 11.45 14.54
CA GLU A 33 -8.70 12.83 14.70
C GLU A 33 -7.84 13.65 15.67
N GLN A 34 -7.44 13.06 16.81
CA GLN A 34 -6.54 13.71 17.77
C GLN A 34 -5.17 14.04 17.14
N ALA A 35 -4.69 13.18 16.25
CA ALA A 35 -3.46 13.43 15.49
C ALA A 35 -3.62 14.41 14.32
N GLY A 36 -4.85 14.90 14.04
CA GLY A 36 -5.14 15.81 12.94
C GLY A 36 -5.00 15.19 11.54
N ILE A 37 -5.00 13.87 11.45
CA ILE A 37 -4.84 13.14 10.18
C ILE A 37 -6.19 13.10 9.46
N GLN A 38 -6.23 13.64 8.22
CA GLN A 38 -7.45 13.69 7.40
C GLN A 38 -7.36 12.87 6.12
N ASP A 39 -6.25 12.18 5.93
CA ASP A 39 -6.00 11.38 4.74
C ASP A 39 -6.97 10.19 4.63
N ILE A 40 -7.51 9.99 3.40
CA ILE A 40 -8.51 8.96 3.13
C ILE A 40 -7.98 7.54 3.32
N ASP A 41 -6.74 7.27 2.87
CA ASP A 41 -6.16 5.93 3.00
C ASP A 41 -5.96 5.56 4.47
N ILE A 42 -5.55 6.50 5.32
CA ILE A 42 -5.41 6.27 6.77
C ILE A 42 -6.78 6.04 7.43
N GLN A 43 -7.79 6.83 7.06
CA GLN A 43 -9.14 6.66 7.56
C GLN A 43 -9.70 5.28 7.21
N GLU A 44 -9.61 4.90 5.93
CA GLU A 44 -10.14 3.63 5.44
C GLU A 44 -9.30 2.43 5.89
N ALA A 45 -7.99 2.60 6.12
CA ALA A 45 -7.14 1.58 6.75
C ALA A 45 -7.63 1.22 8.15
N ILE A 46 -8.03 2.21 8.95
CA ILE A 46 -8.59 1.98 10.28
C ILE A 46 -9.92 1.23 10.14
N ASP A 47 -10.82 1.69 9.26
CA ASP A 47 -12.12 1.06 9.04
C ASP A 47 -11.98 -0.40 8.54
N TYR A 48 -10.96 -0.67 7.75
CA TYR A 48 -10.69 -2.03 7.28
C TYR A 48 -10.03 -2.88 8.36
N TYR A 49 -8.84 -2.50 8.84
CA TYR A 49 -8.01 -3.36 9.69
C TYR A 49 -8.38 -3.37 11.17
N LYS A 50 -9.17 -2.40 11.66
CA LYS A 50 -9.53 -2.26 13.09
C LYS A 50 -10.99 -2.58 13.37
N THR A 51 -11.71 -3.08 12.38
CA THR A 51 -13.11 -3.50 12.50
C THR A 51 -13.28 -4.94 11.98
N PRO A 52 -14.42 -5.60 12.23
CA PRO A 52 -14.70 -6.94 11.69
C PRO A 52 -14.62 -7.04 10.17
N ARG A 53 -14.54 -5.92 9.44
CA ARG A 53 -14.42 -5.89 7.98
C ARG A 53 -13.18 -6.64 7.48
N GLY A 54 -12.01 -6.39 8.06
CA GLY A 54 -10.75 -7.03 7.66
C GLY A 54 -9.79 -7.30 8.83
N GLN A 55 -10.27 -7.21 10.07
CA GLN A 55 -9.46 -7.45 11.25
C GLN A 55 -9.03 -8.91 11.33
N ALA A 56 -7.73 -9.14 11.58
CA ALA A 56 -7.17 -10.46 11.84
C ALA A 56 -6.62 -10.55 13.26
N ALA A 57 -6.84 -11.69 13.94
CA ALA A 57 -6.42 -11.92 15.34
C ALA A 57 -4.91 -11.75 15.56
N GLY A 58 -4.07 -12.03 14.56
CA GLY A 58 -2.62 -11.87 14.63
C GLY A 58 -2.10 -10.48 14.27
N SER A 59 -2.98 -9.54 13.88
CA SER A 59 -2.57 -8.19 13.46
C SER A 59 -2.41 -7.27 14.67
N THR A 60 -1.19 -7.13 15.15
CA THR A 60 -0.88 -6.36 16.37
C THR A 60 -0.72 -4.86 16.15
N ASN A 61 -0.59 -4.38 14.90
CA ASN A 61 -0.27 -2.99 14.55
C ASN A 61 1.00 -2.48 15.25
N GLN A 62 1.97 -3.35 15.42
CA GLN A 62 3.26 -3.05 16.04
C GLN A 62 4.36 -3.09 14.99
N LEU A 63 5.11 -2.00 14.91
CA LEU A 63 6.21 -1.84 13.98
C LEU A 63 7.48 -1.48 14.74
N ARG A 64 8.55 -2.24 14.54
CA ARG A 64 9.87 -1.83 15.04
C ARG A 64 10.37 -0.65 14.21
N PHE A 65 10.52 0.52 14.84
CA PHE A 65 10.86 1.77 14.17
C PHE A 65 12.18 1.69 13.37
N SER A 66 13.18 1.03 13.93
CA SER A 66 14.47 0.83 13.23
C SER A 66 14.35 -0.03 11.97
N GLY A 67 13.29 -0.85 11.84
CA GLY A 67 12.99 -1.65 10.65
C GLY A 67 12.56 -0.82 9.44
N LEU A 68 12.08 0.40 9.65
CA LEU A 68 11.74 1.33 8.57
C LEU A 68 12.91 1.65 7.64
N ALA A 69 14.16 1.47 8.08
CA ALA A 69 15.33 1.67 7.22
C ALA A 69 15.29 0.81 5.96
N ALA A 70 14.86 -0.45 6.09
CA ALA A 70 14.72 -1.35 4.94
C ALA A 70 13.56 -0.93 4.03
N ALA A 71 12.42 -0.52 4.62
CA ALA A 71 11.25 -0.07 3.86
C ALA A 71 11.54 1.21 3.05
N VAL A 72 12.22 2.19 3.65
CA VAL A 72 12.59 3.45 2.95
C VAL A 72 13.61 3.23 1.83
N GLY A 73 14.50 2.24 1.99
CA GLY A 73 15.51 1.91 0.97
C GLY A 73 15.04 0.91 -0.09
N PHE A 74 13.82 0.40 0.00
CA PHE A 74 13.29 -0.61 -0.92
C PHE A 74 12.64 0.03 -2.14
N ASP A 75 13.12 -0.32 -3.34
CA ASP A 75 12.49 0.00 -4.62
C ASP A 75 11.85 -1.26 -5.20
N ALA A 76 10.51 -1.37 -5.08
CA ALA A 76 9.75 -2.51 -5.60
C ALA A 76 9.76 -2.58 -7.14
N PHE A 77 10.07 -1.46 -7.82
CA PHE A 77 10.08 -1.38 -9.28
C PHE A 77 11.48 -1.43 -9.89
N HIS A 78 12.47 -1.78 -9.05
CA HIS A 78 13.85 -1.91 -9.52
C HIS A 78 13.95 -2.91 -10.69
N LEU A 79 14.53 -2.47 -11.79
CA LEU A 79 14.67 -3.23 -13.05
C LEU A 79 13.36 -3.63 -13.74
N ALA A 80 12.20 -3.08 -13.38
CA ALA A 80 10.93 -3.38 -14.07
C ALA A 80 11.00 -3.06 -15.58
N GLU A 81 11.78 -2.05 -15.97
CA GLU A 81 12.06 -1.68 -17.36
C GLU A 81 12.85 -2.72 -18.16
N HIS A 82 13.42 -3.70 -17.48
CA HIS A 82 14.19 -4.79 -18.11
C HIS A 82 13.55 -6.16 -17.88
N LEU A 83 12.96 -6.40 -16.72
CA LEU A 83 12.56 -7.73 -16.28
C LEU A 83 11.04 -7.97 -16.33
N LEU A 84 10.22 -6.93 -16.23
CA LEU A 84 8.77 -7.06 -16.28
C LEU A 84 8.29 -7.07 -17.74
N THR A 85 8.49 -8.21 -18.40
CA THR A 85 8.19 -8.43 -19.83
C THR A 85 6.88 -9.17 -20.07
N GLN A 86 6.30 -9.80 -19.04
CA GLN A 86 5.04 -10.55 -19.10
C GLN A 86 3.87 -9.61 -19.35
N PRO A 87 2.76 -10.10 -19.96
CA PRO A 87 1.53 -9.34 -20.03
C PRO A 87 1.13 -8.76 -18.67
N LEU A 88 0.74 -7.49 -18.63
CA LEU A 88 0.50 -6.76 -17.40
C LEU A 88 -0.87 -6.08 -17.41
N GLN A 89 -1.71 -6.40 -16.43
CA GLN A 89 -2.95 -5.68 -16.14
C GLN A 89 -2.83 -5.03 -14.77
N ILE A 90 -2.97 -3.73 -14.71
CA ILE A 90 -3.02 -2.95 -13.46
C ILE A 90 -4.45 -2.46 -13.27
N VAL A 91 -4.93 -2.49 -12.02
CA VAL A 91 -6.21 -1.89 -11.62
C VAL A 91 -5.97 -0.99 -10.43
N VAL A 92 -6.45 0.24 -10.49
CA VAL A 92 -6.34 1.22 -9.41
C VAL A 92 -7.65 2.00 -9.26
N GLY A 93 -7.91 2.53 -8.09
CA GLY A 93 -8.96 3.52 -7.87
C GLY A 93 -8.42 4.94 -8.00
N ASP A 94 -9.27 5.94 -8.26
CA ASP A 94 -8.87 7.34 -8.45
C ASP A 94 -9.17 8.25 -7.25
N ARG A 95 -9.72 7.73 -6.17
CA ARG A 95 -9.77 8.43 -4.88
C ARG A 95 -8.42 8.32 -4.17
N VAL A 96 -7.54 9.27 -4.49
CA VAL A 96 -6.12 9.21 -4.13
C VAL A 96 -5.90 9.59 -2.67
N GLY A 97 -5.19 8.76 -1.93
CA GLY A 97 -4.70 8.99 -0.58
C GLY A 97 -3.17 8.90 -0.47
N ALA A 98 -2.66 8.91 0.75
CA ALA A 98 -1.22 8.97 1.05
C ALA A 98 -0.44 7.69 0.72
N PHE A 99 -1.11 6.53 0.58
CA PHE A 99 -0.42 5.26 0.28
C PHE A 99 0.09 5.16 -1.16
N GLY A 100 -0.36 6.06 -2.04
CA GLY A 100 0.24 6.24 -3.34
C GLY A 100 -0.15 5.22 -4.41
N SER A 101 -1.11 4.32 -4.17
CA SER A 101 -1.48 3.22 -5.09
C SER A 101 -1.76 3.69 -6.51
N TYR A 102 -2.45 4.83 -6.67
CA TYR A 102 -2.73 5.41 -7.98
C TYR A 102 -1.46 5.81 -8.72
N LYS A 103 -0.59 6.58 -8.07
CA LYS A 103 0.70 7.02 -8.62
C LYS A 103 1.59 5.82 -8.96
N ASP A 104 1.69 4.87 -8.06
CA ASP A 104 2.55 3.70 -8.20
C ASP A 104 2.05 2.79 -9.34
N GLY A 105 0.73 2.66 -9.51
CA GLY A 105 0.13 1.95 -10.64
C GLY A 105 0.55 2.55 -11.98
N PHE A 106 0.48 3.87 -12.14
CA PHE A 106 0.92 4.56 -13.35
C PHE A 106 2.45 4.52 -13.53
N GLU A 107 3.22 4.63 -12.45
CA GLU A 107 4.67 4.50 -12.51
C GLU A 107 5.07 3.11 -13.00
N LEU A 108 4.51 2.05 -12.43
CA LEU A 108 4.76 0.68 -12.86
C LEU A 108 4.34 0.46 -14.32
N TYR A 109 3.15 0.96 -14.71
CA TYR A 109 2.68 0.89 -16.09
C TYR A 109 3.68 1.52 -17.07
N ASN A 110 4.17 2.72 -16.74
CA ASN A 110 5.12 3.42 -17.61
C ASN A 110 6.48 2.73 -17.66
N LYS A 111 6.95 2.19 -16.53
CA LYS A 111 8.27 1.58 -16.38
C LYS A 111 8.34 0.16 -16.97
N ALA A 112 7.27 -0.62 -16.89
CA ALA A 112 7.26 -2.02 -17.31
C ALA A 112 7.64 -2.20 -18.77
N ALA A 113 8.52 -3.19 -19.05
CA ALA A 113 8.96 -3.59 -20.40
C ALA A 113 7.90 -4.39 -21.17
N ALA A 114 6.81 -4.79 -20.53
CA ALA A 114 5.71 -5.54 -21.13
C ALA A 114 5.18 -4.84 -22.39
N LYS A 115 5.03 -5.58 -23.48
CA LYS A 115 4.45 -5.08 -24.75
C LYS A 115 2.92 -5.05 -24.71
N ASP A 116 2.32 -6.03 -24.05
CA ASP A 116 0.87 -6.11 -23.79
C ASP A 116 0.64 -5.68 -22.34
N LYS A 117 0.35 -4.40 -22.15
CA LYS A 117 0.15 -3.83 -20.80
C LYS A 117 -1.02 -2.86 -20.79
N HIS A 118 -1.83 -2.98 -19.77
CA HIS A 118 -3.03 -2.18 -19.57
C HIS A 118 -3.10 -1.64 -18.16
N ILE A 119 -3.70 -0.46 -18.00
CA ILE A 119 -4.11 0.09 -16.69
C ILE A 119 -5.58 0.45 -16.77
N PHE A 120 -6.34 -0.01 -15.82
CA PHE A 120 -7.76 0.29 -15.65
C PHE A 120 -7.98 1.08 -14.36
N VAL A 121 -8.60 2.23 -14.48
CA VAL A 121 -8.94 3.08 -13.34
C VAL A 121 -10.41 2.86 -13.01
N VAL A 122 -10.69 2.39 -11.80
CA VAL A 122 -12.07 2.29 -11.27
C VAL A 122 -12.47 3.65 -10.73
N GLU A 123 -13.23 4.38 -11.54
CA GLU A 123 -13.67 5.75 -11.24
C GLU A 123 -14.47 5.81 -9.94
N GLY A 124 -14.14 6.78 -9.08
CA GLY A 124 -14.77 7.01 -7.79
C GLY A 124 -14.37 6.03 -6.68
N ALA A 125 -13.55 5.00 -6.98
CA ALA A 125 -13.14 4.03 -5.98
C ALA A 125 -11.86 4.44 -5.25
N SER A 126 -11.78 4.10 -3.96
CA SER A 126 -10.58 4.20 -3.14
C SER A 126 -9.75 2.92 -3.21
N HIS A 127 -8.54 2.96 -2.62
CA HIS A 127 -7.69 1.79 -2.45
C HIS A 127 -8.40 0.66 -1.68
N TYR A 128 -9.08 0.98 -0.58
CA TYR A 128 -9.73 -0.02 0.28
C TYR A 128 -11.08 -0.50 -0.24
N GLU A 129 -11.77 0.27 -1.06
CA GLU A 129 -12.99 -0.19 -1.71
C GLU A 129 -12.72 -1.30 -2.72
N LEU A 130 -11.54 -1.33 -3.33
CA LEU A 130 -11.10 -2.41 -4.21
C LEU A 130 -10.77 -3.73 -3.47
N TYR A 131 -10.77 -3.75 -2.13
CA TYR A 131 -10.54 -4.98 -1.37
C TYR A 131 -11.80 -5.85 -1.27
N ASP A 132 -12.96 -5.25 -1.04
CA ASP A 132 -14.16 -6.00 -0.66
C ASP A 132 -15.49 -5.35 -1.07
N GLN A 133 -15.49 -4.12 -1.60
CA GLN A 133 -16.75 -3.51 -1.98
C GLN A 133 -17.26 -4.10 -3.31
N PRO A 134 -18.53 -4.58 -3.34
CA PRO A 134 -19.01 -5.37 -4.47
C PRO A 134 -18.91 -4.68 -5.83
N GLU A 135 -19.26 -3.39 -5.91
CA GLU A 135 -19.26 -2.66 -7.19
C GLU A 135 -17.85 -2.39 -7.73
N PRO A 136 -16.91 -1.78 -6.98
CA PRO A 136 -15.53 -1.60 -7.42
C PRO A 136 -14.84 -2.92 -7.77
N VAL A 137 -15.05 -3.95 -6.96
CA VAL A 137 -14.48 -5.30 -7.20
C VAL A 137 -15.06 -5.90 -8.48
N ALA A 138 -16.36 -5.80 -8.73
CA ALA A 138 -16.97 -6.30 -9.97
C ALA A 138 -16.36 -5.60 -11.19
N LYS A 139 -16.24 -4.27 -11.19
CA LYS A 139 -15.59 -3.52 -12.27
C LYS A 139 -14.14 -3.95 -12.52
N ALA A 140 -13.39 -4.22 -11.44
CA ALA A 140 -12.02 -4.73 -11.53
C ALA A 140 -12.00 -6.13 -12.16
N LEU A 141 -12.89 -7.03 -11.74
CA LEU A 141 -12.99 -8.39 -12.27
C LEU A 141 -13.40 -8.44 -13.75
N ASP A 142 -14.24 -7.51 -14.22
CA ASP A 142 -14.64 -7.42 -15.63
C ASP A 142 -13.45 -7.23 -16.58
N VAL A 143 -12.33 -6.67 -16.12
CA VAL A 143 -11.11 -6.52 -16.93
C VAL A 143 -10.05 -7.58 -16.60
N VAL A 144 -9.96 -8.01 -15.34
CA VAL A 144 -8.93 -8.95 -14.89
C VAL A 144 -9.22 -10.39 -15.35
N ILE A 145 -10.50 -10.82 -15.30
CA ILE A 145 -10.88 -12.17 -15.72
C ILE A 145 -10.60 -12.41 -17.22
N PRO A 146 -11.07 -11.56 -18.18
CA PRO A 146 -10.73 -11.74 -19.58
C PRO A 146 -9.23 -11.67 -19.87
N PHE A 147 -8.50 -10.81 -19.13
CA PHE A 147 -7.04 -10.74 -19.25
C PHE A 147 -6.37 -12.07 -18.89
N PHE A 148 -6.72 -12.69 -17.77
CA PHE A 148 -6.19 -14.00 -17.40
C PHE A 148 -6.62 -15.10 -18.37
N GLN A 149 -7.88 -15.09 -18.83
CA GLN A 149 -8.35 -16.07 -19.84
C GLN A 149 -7.58 -16.00 -21.15
N LYS A 150 -7.09 -14.80 -21.52
CA LYS A 150 -6.27 -14.60 -22.72
C LYS A 150 -4.83 -15.10 -22.56
N HIS A 151 -4.27 -15.00 -21.35
CA HIS A 151 -2.83 -15.18 -21.12
C HIS A 151 -2.44 -16.42 -20.32
N LEU A 152 -3.38 -17.17 -19.78
CA LEU A 152 -3.21 -18.44 -19.09
C LEU A 152 -3.86 -19.59 -19.85
#